data_75df756db9ec3c019d3f9ce5350debc8
#
_entry.id   75df756db9ec3c019d3f9ce5350debc8
#
_cell.length_a   1.000
_cell.length_b   1.000
_cell.length_c   1.000
_cell.angle_alpha   90.00
_cell.angle_beta   90.00
_cell.angle_gamma   90.00
#
_symmetry.space_group_name_H-M   'P 1'
#
loop_
_entity.id
_entity.type
_entity.pdbx_description
1 polymer ?
#
loop_
_entity_poly.entity_id
_entity_poly.type
_entity_poly.pdbx_seq_one_letter_code
_entity_poly.pdbx_strand_id
1 'polypeptide(L)'
;MENEDKEKFSKASRYVLLIGFICYCMMGAKIFQALETDIQEELKLAFLDAETNLMETYVNITSEELEIFLQILSLSIKHGIIPVRNGAIYFSWDFRNSFSFVTSTLSTIGYGLIAPRTPMGQMFCVFYSLLGIPLTIIFLQSVSNALLQPLSEFEKYLQNMEMKEVKSTK
;
A
#
# COMPACT_ATOMS: atom_id res chain seq x y z
N MET A 1 -0.95 28.50 -32.15
CA MET A 1 -1.23 29.14 -30.86
C MET A 1 -2.31 28.40 -30.09
N GLU A 2 -3.56 28.30 -30.57
CA GLU A 2 -4.65 27.63 -29.84
C GLU A 2 -4.42 26.13 -29.55
N ASN A 3 -3.77 25.38 -30.44
CA ASN A 3 -3.45 23.96 -30.22
C ASN A 3 -2.29 23.74 -29.24
N GLU A 4 -1.30 24.62 -29.19
CA GLU A 4 -0.21 24.56 -28.23
C GLU A 4 -0.67 24.86 -26.79
N ASP A 5 -1.61 25.79 -26.64
CA ASP A 5 -2.16 26.14 -25.34
C ASP A 5 -3.05 25.01 -24.80
N LYS A 6 -3.83 24.34 -25.66
CA LYS A 6 -4.60 23.14 -25.27
C LYS A 6 -3.69 21.97 -24.86
N GLU A 7 -2.58 21.78 -25.56
CA GLU A 7 -1.62 20.71 -25.21
C GLU A 7 -0.89 21.00 -23.91
N LYS A 8 -0.45 22.24 -23.65
CA LYS A 8 0.15 22.66 -22.38
C LYS A 8 -0.83 22.52 -21.23
N PHE A 9 -2.08 22.91 -21.40
CA PHE A 9 -3.14 22.77 -20.41
C PHE A 9 -3.41 21.29 -20.07
N SER A 10 -3.46 20.42 -21.08
CA SER A 10 -3.63 18.97 -20.91
C SER A 10 -2.45 18.34 -20.15
N LYS A 11 -1.21 18.75 -20.44
CA LYS A 11 0.00 18.31 -19.71
C LYS A 11 -0.02 18.80 -18.26
N ALA A 12 -0.32 20.07 -18.01
CA ALA A 12 -0.42 20.64 -16.68
C ALA A 12 -1.50 19.91 -15.84
N SER A 13 -2.67 19.64 -16.40
CA SER A 13 -3.74 18.91 -15.72
C SER A 13 -3.32 17.50 -15.31
N ARG A 14 -2.52 16.80 -16.12
CA ARG A 14 -1.99 15.46 -15.78
C ARG A 14 -1.00 15.50 -14.62
N TYR A 15 -0.11 16.48 -14.58
CA TYR A 15 0.82 16.66 -13.44
C TYR A 15 0.07 16.99 -12.15
N VAL A 16 -0.96 17.80 -12.21
CA VAL A 16 -1.81 18.13 -11.05
C VAL A 16 -2.50 16.87 -10.51
N LEU A 17 -3.05 16.03 -11.39
CA LEU A 17 -3.65 14.75 -10.98
C LEU A 17 -2.63 13.80 -10.35
N LEU A 18 -1.43 13.69 -10.92
CA LEU A 18 -0.37 12.83 -10.39
C LEU A 18 0.09 13.29 -9.00
N ILE A 19 0.35 14.58 -8.85
CA ILE A 19 0.75 15.16 -7.55
C ILE A 19 -0.38 15.01 -6.54
N GLY A 20 -1.62 15.31 -6.93
CA GLY A 20 -2.79 15.16 -6.07
C GLY A 20 -2.99 13.72 -5.60
N PHE A 21 -2.81 12.74 -6.48
CA PHE A 21 -2.90 11.32 -6.12
C PHE A 21 -1.80 10.89 -5.14
N ILE A 22 -0.55 11.31 -5.38
CA ILE A 22 0.56 11.02 -4.46
C ILE A 22 0.30 11.66 -3.08
N CYS A 23 -0.13 12.92 -3.05
CA CYS A 23 -0.48 13.59 -1.80
C CYS A 23 -1.61 12.86 -1.06
N TYR A 24 -2.65 12.40 -1.76
CA TYR A 24 -3.72 11.61 -1.19
C TYR A 24 -3.22 10.30 -0.57
N CYS A 25 -2.35 9.56 -1.27
CA CYS A 25 -1.73 8.34 -0.73
C CYS A 25 -0.86 8.61 0.50
N MET A 26 -0.04 9.67 0.46
CA MET A 26 0.82 10.04 1.59
C MET A 26 0.02 10.48 2.82
N MET A 27 -1.05 11.24 2.61
CA MET A 27 -1.96 11.65 3.68
C MET A 27 -2.65 10.43 4.31
N GLY A 28 -3.20 9.53 3.50
CA GLY A 28 -3.81 8.29 3.98
C GLY A 28 -2.83 7.42 4.76
N ALA A 29 -1.61 7.23 4.27
CA ALA A 29 -0.59 6.46 4.96
C ALA A 29 -0.25 7.04 6.35
N LYS A 30 -0.17 8.38 6.47
CA LYS A 30 0.06 9.04 7.76
C LYS A 30 -1.10 8.87 8.73
N ILE A 31 -2.33 8.94 8.25
CA ILE A 31 -3.52 8.76 9.10
C ILE A 31 -3.60 7.31 9.58
N PHE A 32 -3.42 6.32 8.69
CA PHE A 32 -3.40 4.91 9.10
C PHE A 32 -2.27 4.62 10.09
N GLN A 33 -1.07 5.16 9.86
CA GLN A 33 0.03 5.06 10.80
C GLN A 33 -0.40 5.57 12.19
N ALA A 34 -0.98 6.76 12.28
CA ALA A 34 -1.40 7.34 13.55
C ALA A 34 -2.51 6.56 14.25
N LEU A 35 -3.43 5.92 13.49
CA LEU A 35 -4.55 5.18 14.07
C LEU A 35 -4.17 3.78 14.57
N GLU A 36 -3.15 3.15 14.00
CA GLU A 36 -2.85 1.74 14.24
C GLU A 36 -1.54 1.52 15.06
N THR A 37 -0.62 2.51 15.11
CA THR A 37 0.70 2.33 15.74
C THR A 37 0.58 2.10 17.24
N ASP A 38 -0.24 2.87 17.94
CA ASP A 38 -0.30 2.82 19.42
C ASP A 38 -0.71 1.44 19.93
N ILE A 39 -1.77 0.85 19.36
CA ILE A 39 -2.25 -0.50 19.74
C ILE A 39 -1.21 -1.56 19.39
N GLN A 40 -0.50 -1.39 18.28
CA GLN A 40 0.52 -2.34 17.87
C GLN A 40 1.73 -2.30 18.80
N GLU A 41 2.16 -1.13 19.26
CA GLU A 41 3.27 -1.01 20.23
C GLU A 41 2.91 -1.60 21.59
N GLU A 42 1.70 -1.33 22.09
CA GLU A 42 1.21 -1.92 23.35
C GLU A 42 1.21 -3.44 23.28
N LEU A 43 0.70 -4.02 22.19
CA LEU A 43 0.66 -5.48 22.00
C LEU A 43 2.06 -6.09 21.86
N LYS A 44 2.98 -5.38 21.22
CA LYS A 44 4.39 -5.78 21.11
C LYS A 44 5.07 -5.86 22.46
N LEU A 45 4.85 -4.86 23.31
CA LEU A 45 5.40 -4.86 24.67
C LEU A 45 4.83 -6.01 25.50
N ALA A 46 3.52 -6.24 25.44
CA ALA A 46 2.87 -7.35 26.13
C ALA A 46 3.40 -8.72 25.67
N PHE A 47 3.68 -8.87 24.36
CA PHE A 47 4.26 -10.10 23.81
C PHE A 47 5.69 -10.33 24.33
N LEU A 48 6.55 -9.30 24.33
CA LEU A 48 7.93 -9.39 24.83
C LEU A 48 7.98 -9.71 26.33
N ASP A 49 7.08 -9.13 27.12
CA ASP A 49 6.96 -9.40 28.54
C ASP A 49 6.53 -10.87 28.78
N ALA A 50 5.54 -11.35 28.04
CA ALA A 50 5.11 -12.75 28.12
C ALA A 50 6.21 -13.74 27.69
N GLU A 51 6.99 -13.41 26.63
CA GLU A 51 8.12 -14.22 26.18
C GLU A 51 9.22 -14.29 27.24
N THR A 52 9.54 -13.17 27.89
CA THR A 52 10.55 -13.09 28.94
C THR A 52 10.12 -13.89 30.15
N ASN A 53 8.87 -13.74 30.60
CA ASN A 53 8.32 -14.49 31.72
C ASN A 53 8.32 -16.01 31.48
N LEU A 54 8.00 -16.43 30.24
CA LEU A 54 8.10 -17.85 29.90
C LEU A 54 9.51 -18.38 29.90
N MET A 55 10.50 -17.62 29.43
CA MET A 55 11.90 -18.04 29.43
C MET A 55 12.48 -18.16 30.88
N GLU A 56 12.08 -17.27 31.78
CA GLU A 56 12.49 -17.31 33.17
C GLU A 56 11.84 -18.47 33.98
N THR A 57 10.60 -18.84 33.59
CA THR A 57 9.78 -19.82 34.33
C THR A 57 9.88 -21.25 33.75
N TYR A 58 10.82 -21.52 32.83
CA TYR A 58 10.91 -22.77 32.03
C TYR A 58 10.94 -24.08 32.84
N VAL A 59 11.02 -24.02 34.15
CA VAL A 59 11.06 -25.22 35.03
C VAL A 59 9.67 -25.66 35.52
N ASN A 60 8.65 -24.75 35.56
CA ASN A 60 7.31 -25.07 36.06
C ASN A 60 6.22 -24.20 35.43
N ILE A 61 5.98 -24.31 34.11
CA ILE A 61 4.84 -23.65 33.49
C ILE A 61 3.52 -24.25 34.01
N THR A 62 2.71 -23.43 34.66
CA THR A 62 1.35 -23.78 35.07
C THR A 62 0.43 -23.74 33.89
N SER A 63 -0.62 -24.56 33.87
CA SER A 63 -1.61 -24.56 32.78
C SER A 63 -2.25 -23.19 32.52
N GLU A 64 -2.37 -22.40 33.58
CA GLU A 64 -2.92 -21.02 33.53
C GLU A 64 -1.97 -20.06 32.82
N GLU A 65 -0.69 -20.14 33.04
CA GLU A 65 0.34 -19.31 32.36
C GLU A 65 0.44 -19.64 30.88
N LEU A 66 0.35 -20.93 30.53
CA LEU A 66 0.30 -21.35 29.14
C LEU A 66 -0.93 -20.82 28.41
N GLU A 67 -2.11 -20.79 29.06
CA GLU A 67 -3.34 -20.25 28.47
C GLU A 67 -3.23 -18.75 28.21
N ILE A 68 -2.67 -17.99 29.16
CA ILE A 68 -2.41 -16.54 29.00
C ILE A 68 -1.46 -16.30 27.83
N PHE A 69 -0.36 -17.07 27.74
CA PHE A 69 0.58 -16.96 26.63
C PHE A 69 -0.08 -17.22 25.29
N LEU A 70 -0.88 -18.25 25.17
CA LEU A 70 -1.60 -18.59 23.94
C LEU A 70 -2.62 -17.50 23.55
N GLN A 71 -3.27 -16.85 24.52
CA GLN A 71 -4.16 -15.73 24.26
C GLN A 71 -3.38 -14.52 23.72
N ILE A 72 -2.26 -14.15 24.35
CA ILE A 72 -1.40 -13.04 23.89
C ILE A 72 -0.84 -13.35 22.50
N LEU A 73 -0.37 -14.58 22.27
CA LEU A 73 0.12 -15.03 20.98
C LEU A 73 -0.94 -14.90 19.88
N SER A 74 -2.15 -15.40 20.14
CA SER A 74 -3.29 -15.31 19.22
C SER A 74 -3.63 -13.86 18.87
N LEU A 75 -3.63 -12.99 19.89
CA LEU A 75 -3.90 -11.57 19.71
C LEU A 75 -2.77 -10.88 18.93
N SER A 76 -1.52 -11.24 19.20
CA SER A 76 -0.35 -10.71 18.48
C SER A 76 -0.39 -11.06 16.99
N ILE A 77 -0.70 -12.32 16.66
CA ILE A 77 -0.84 -12.77 15.27
C ILE A 77 -1.98 -12.01 14.57
N LYS A 78 -3.11 -11.77 15.25
CA LYS A 78 -4.20 -10.96 14.71
C LYS A 78 -3.76 -9.54 14.35
N HIS A 79 -2.81 -8.97 15.07
CA HIS A 79 -2.26 -7.63 14.83
C HIS A 79 -1.01 -7.62 13.94
N GLY A 80 -0.68 -8.73 13.29
CA GLY A 80 0.41 -8.81 12.31
C GLY A 80 1.80 -9.00 12.94
N ILE A 81 1.87 -9.41 14.21
CA ILE A 81 3.11 -9.80 14.87
C ILE A 81 3.28 -11.31 14.70
N ILE A 82 4.21 -11.72 13.87
CA ILE A 82 4.49 -13.14 13.62
C ILE A 82 5.72 -13.55 14.46
N PRO A 83 5.55 -14.36 15.49
CA PRO A 83 6.67 -14.87 16.28
C PRO A 83 7.51 -15.85 15.45
N VAL A 84 8.83 -15.67 15.46
CA VAL A 84 9.80 -16.56 14.81
C VAL A 84 10.83 -16.99 15.85
N ARG A 85 11.38 -18.20 15.71
CA ARG A 85 12.30 -18.84 16.68
C ARG A 85 13.45 -17.96 17.17
N ASN A 86 13.89 -16.95 16.42
CA ASN A 86 14.98 -16.04 16.79
C ASN A 86 14.53 -14.56 16.81
N GLY A 87 13.28 -14.29 17.19
CA GLY A 87 12.69 -12.95 17.20
C GLY A 87 11.26 -12.95 16.68
N ALA A 88 10.71 -11.79 16.46
CA ALA A 88 9.39 -11.64 15.86
C ALA A 88 9.46 -10.79 14.59
N ILE A 89 8.76 -11.20 13.54
CA ILE A 89 8.56 -10.36 12.35
C ILE A 89 7.38 -9.45 12.66
N TYR A 90 7.65 -8.17 12.72
CA TYR A 90 6.62 -7.15 12.93
C TYR A 90 6.25 -6.53 11.60
N PHE A 91 4.99 -6.59 11.22
CA PHE A 91 4.44 -5.70 10.21
C PHE A 91 4.01 -4.42 10.93
N SER A 92 5.00 -3.57 11.26
CA SER A 92 4.73 -2.31 11.96
C SER A 92 3.96 -1.33 11.06
N TRP A 93 3.08 -0.54 11.66
CA TRP A 93 2.43 0.59 11.01
C TRP A 93 3.39 1.79 10.90
N ASP A 94 4.59 1.55 10.37
CA ASP A 94 5.46 2.62 9.95
C ASP A 94 4.94 3.28 8.65
N PHE A 95 5.48 4.42 8.30
CA PHE A 95 5.03 5.14 7.10
C PHE A 95 5.17 4.30 5.82
N ARG A 96 6.24 3.52 5.70
CA ARG A 96 6.49 2.66 4.54
C ARG A 96 5.41 1.59 4.37
N ASN A 97 5.11 0.89 5.45
CA ASN A 97 4.11 -0.17 5.45
C ASN A 97 2.70 0.39 5.30
N SER A 98 2.41 1.52 5.96
CA SER A 98 1.14 2.25 5.79
C SER A 98 0.94 2.73 4.36
N PHE A 99 2.00 3.22 3.71
CA PHE A 99 1.95 3.62 2.29
C PHE A 99 1.74 2.41 1.37
N SER A 100 2.41 1.27 1.65
CA SER A 100 2.19 0.02 0.93
C SER A 100 0.75 -0.50 1.07
N PHE A 101 0.18 -0.42 2.28
CA PHE A 101 -1.22 -0.76 2.53
C PHE A 101 -2.16 0.13 1.71
N VAL A 102 -1.98 1.45 1.77
CA VAL A 102 -2.80 2.42 1.05
C VAL A 102 -2.76 2.16 -0.46
N THR A 103 -1.58 2.02 -1.03
CA THR A 103 -1.43 1.78 -2.48
C THR A 103 -2.04 0.45 -2.92
N SER A 104 -1.87 -0.62 -2.14
CA SER A 104 -2.48 -1.92 -2.44
C SER A 104 -4.00 -1.92 -2.31
N THR A 105 -4.53 -1.14 -1.38
CA THR A 105 -5.98 -0.98 -1.18
C THR A 105 -6.61 -0.16 -2.31
N LEU A 106 -6.01 0.98 -2.66
CA LEU A 106 -6.51 1.86 -3.70
C LEU A 106 -6.39 1.26 -5.10
N SER A 107 -5.37 0.44 -5.35
CA SER A 107 -5.25 -0.34 -6.59
C SER A 107 -6.15 -1.57 -6.65
N THR A 108 -6.91 -1.83 -5.58
CA THR A 108 -7.80 -3.01 -5.40
C THR A 108 -7.09 -4.37 -5.43
N ILE A 109 -5.75 -4.38 -5.31
CA ILE A 109 -4.97 -5.64 -5.24
C ILE A 109 -5.18 -6.31 -3.87
N GLY A 110 -5.07 -5.54 -2.77
CA GLY A 110 -5.38 -6.00 -1.41
C GLY A 110 -4.57 -7.20 -0.94
N TYR A 111 -3.24 -7.12 -0.90
CA TYR A 111 -2.37 -8.22 -0.47
C TYR A 111 -2.71 -8.81 0.91
N GLY A 112 -3.37 -8.05 1.79
CA GLY A 112 -3.81 -8.54 3.11
C GLY A 112 -2.72 -8.74 4.15
N LEU A 113 -1.46 -8.39 3.86
CA LEU A 113 -0.33 -8.52 4.79
C LEU A 113 -0.48 -7.60 6.00
N ILE A 114 -0.98 -6.39 5.75
CA ILE A 114 -1.28 -5.38 6.75
C ILE A 114 -2.72 -4.92 6.50
N ALA A 115 -3.52 -4.85 7.56
CA ALA A 115 -4.89 -4.35 7.51
C ALA A 115 -5.24 -3.67 8.85
N PRO A 116 -6.04 -2.60 8.86
CA PRO A 116 -6.45 -1.92 10.08
C PRO A 116 -7.25 -2.85 10.98
N ARG A 117 -6.91 -2.87 12.26
CA ARG A 117 -7.56 -3.69 13.29
C ARG A 117 -8.37 -2.86 14.26
N THR A 118 -8.04 -1.57 14.37
CA THR A 118 -8.80 -0.64 15.20
C THR A 118 -10.16 -0.34 14.57
N PRO A 119 -11.24 -0.17 15.36
CA PRO A 119 -12.54 0.23 14.83
C PRO A 119 -12.48 1.55 14.05
N MET A 120 -11.68 2.51 14.53
CA MET A 120 -11.48 3.81 13.87
C MET A 120 -10.72 3.65 12.54
N GLY A 121 -9.67 2.83 12.51
CA GLY A 121 -8.92 2.53 11.29
C GLY A 121 -9.78 1.81 10.24
N GLN A 122 -10.62 0.87 10.67
CA GLN A 122 -11.56 0.17 9.78
C GLN A 122 -12.60 1.12 9.19
N MET A 123 -13.20 1.98 10.02
CA MET A 123 -14.17 2.99 9.57
C MET A 123 -13.50 3.98 8.60
N PHE A 124 -12.33 4.48 8.96
CA PHE A 124 -11.55 5.35 8.08
C PHE A 124 -11.22 4.66 6.74
N CYS A 125 -10.84 3.38 6.77
CA CYS A 125 -10.53 2.60 5.56
C CYS A 125 -11.71 2.56 4.58
N VAL A 126 -12.95 2.37 5.07
CA VAL A 126 -14.15 2.33 4.23
C VAL A 126 -14.36 3.67 3.51
N PHE A 127 -14.37 4.78 4.24
CA PHE A 127 -14.57 6.11 3.65
C PHE A 127 -13.41 6.52 2.74
N TYR A 128 -12.19 6.22 3.16
CA TYR A 128 -10.98 6.51 2.38
C TYR A 128 -10.98 5.77 1.05
N SER A 129 -11.33 4.48 1.04
CA SER A 129 -11.38 3.65 -0.16
C SER A 129 -12.52 4.06 -1.10
N LEU A 130 -13.67 4.45 -0.53
CA LEU A 130 -14.83 4.90 -1.32
C LEU A 130 -14.49 6.10 -2.21
N LEU A 131 -13.66 7.01 -1.73
CA LEU A 131 -13.18 8.17 -2.49
C LEU A 131 -11.92 7.85 -3.29
N GLY A 132 -11.02 7.07 -2.74
CA GLY A 132 -9.70 6.81 -3.30
C GLY A 132 -9.71 5.87 -4.51
N ILE A 133 -10.59 4.86 -4.54
CA ILE A 133 -10.66 3.93 -5.69
C ILE A 133 -11.10 4.65 -6.97
N PRO A 134 -12.17 5.47 -7.00
CA PRO A 134 -12.50 6.28 -8.18
C PRO A 134 -11.37 7.21 -8.61
N LEU A 135 -10.69 7.85 -7.65
CA LEU A 135 -9.54 8.71 -7.91
C LEU A 135 -8.39 7.94 -8.57
N THR A 136 -8.13 6.70 -8.12
CA THR A 136 -7.12 5.82 -8.69
C THR A 136 -7.44 5.45 -10.14
N ILE A 137 -8.71 5.17 -10.45
CA ILE A 137 -9.14 4.87 -11.81
C ILE A 137 -8.90 6.06 -12.75
N ILE A 138 -9.28 7.27 -12.33
CA ILE A 138 -9.05 8.50 -13.10
C ILE A 138 -7.53 8.73 -13.31
N PHE A 139 -6.74 8.52 -12.26
CA PHE A 139 -5.29 8.62 -12.33
C PHE A 139 -4.69 7.62 -13.33
N LEU A 140 -5.05 6.33 -13.24
CA LEU A 140 -4.58 5.29 -14.15
C LEU A 140 -4.98 5.56 -15.60
N GLN A 141 -6.21 6.04 -15.84
CA GLN A 141 -6.65 6.45 -17.17
C GLN A 141 -5.79 7.59 -17.73
N SER A 142 -5.46 8.58 -16.90
CA SER A 142 -4.59 9.70 -17.30
C SER A 142 -3.17 9.22 -17.65
N VAL A 143 -2.61 8.30 -16.85
CA VAL A 143 -1.31 7.68 -17.11
C VAL A 143 -1.33 6.84 -18.39
N SER A 144 -2.37 6.02 -18.56
CA SER A 144 -2.56 5.21 -19.77
C SER A 144 -2.58 6.08 -21.04
N ASN A 145 -3.35 7.15 -21.04
CA ASN A 145 -3.40 8.09 -22.17
C ASN A 145 -2.04 8.75 -22.44
N ALA A 146 -1.27 9.04 -21.39
CA ALA A 146 0.07 9.60 -21.54
C ALA A 146 1.07 8.62 -22.16
N LEU A 147 0.92 7.32 -21.88
CA LEU A 147 1.79 6.26 -22.39
C LEU A 147 1.41 5.86 -23.82
N LEU A 148 0.11 5.94 -24.19
CA LEU A 148 -0.36 5.60 -25.54
C LEU A 148 0.13 6.57 -26.61
N GLN A 149 0.33 7.85 -26.30
CA GLN A 149 0.83 8.85 -27.26
C GLN A 149 2.19 8.47 -27.87
N PRO A 150 3.26 8.24 -27.09
CA PRO A 150 4.56 7.86 -27.66
C PRO A 150 4.54 6.48 -28.33
N LEU A 151 3.69 5.54 -27.86
CA LEU A 151 3.54 4.24 -28.50
C LEU A 151 2.94 4.36 -29.92
N SER A 152 1.93 5.19 -30.10
CA SER A 152 1.32 5.42 -31.41
C SER A 152 2.27 6.12 -32.40
N GLU A 153 3.15 6.99 -31.92
CA GLU A 153 4.19 7.60 -32.75
C GLU A 153 5.25 6.58 -33.16
N PHE A 154 5.64 5.70 -32.24
CA PHE A 154 6.57 4.61 -32.52
C PHE A 154 6.00 3.61 -33.52
N GLU A 155 4.74 3.24 -33.40
CA GLU A 155 4.05 2.38 -34.37
C GLU A 155 4.04 3.00 -35.77
N LYS A 156 3.71 4.28 -35.91
CA LYS A 156 3.76 5.00 -37.18
C LYS A 156 5.18 5.04 -37.75
N TYR A 157 6.19 5.19 -36.91
CA TYR A 157 7.58 5.17 -37.34
C TYR A 157 7.96 3.80 -37.92
N LEU A 158 7.58 2.69 -37.27
CA LEU A 158 7.83 1.34 -37.75
C LEU A 158 7.11 1.07 -39.09
N GLN A 159 5.83 1.43 -39.21
CA GLN A 159 5.07 1.28 -40.45
C GLN A 159 5.71 2.07 -41.61
N ASN A 160 6.23 3.26 -41.34
CA ASN A 160 6.95 4.05 -42.34
C ASN A 160 8.29 3.41 -42.77
N MET A 161 8.97 2.71 -41.87
CA MET A 161 10.20 1.97 -42.19
C MET A 161 9.90 0.76 -43.09
N GLU A 162 8.87 -0.04 -42.74
CA GLU A 162 8.44 -1.19 -43.57
C GLU A 162 8.01 -0.77 -44.98
N MET A 163 7.25 0.33 -45.09
CA MET A 163 6.84 0.87 -46.40
C MET A 163 8.02 1.35 -47.25
N LYS A 164 9.11 1.84 -46.62
CA LYS A 164 10.32 2.23 -47.32
C LYS A 164 11.10 1.02 -47.84
N GLU A 165 11.22 -0.03 -47.04
CA GLU A 165 11.87 -1.29 -47.46
C GLU A 165 11.15 -1.95 -48.65
N VAL A 166 9.83 -2.05 -48.59
CA VAL A 166 8.99 -2.61 -49.65
C VAL A 166 9.13 -1.81 -50.93
N LYS A 167 9.30 -0.49 -50.91
CA LYS A 167 9.52 0.37 -52.07
C LYS A 167 10.93 0.29 -52.63
N SER A 168 11.92 -0.07 -51.82
CA SER A 168 13.34 -0.24 -52.25
C SER A 168 13.59 -1.59 -52.91
N THR A 169 12.71 -2.57 -52.70
CA THR A 169 12.86 -3.94 -53.23
C THR A 169 12.09 -4.17 -54.53
N LYS A 170 11.40 -3.16 -55.04
CA LYS A 170 10.74 -3.09 -56.37
C LYS A 170 11.51 -2.18 -57.34
#